data_5a1d8a446dd58c5d45ac888526d2aabf
#
_entry.id   5a1d8a446dd58c5d45ac888526d2aabf
#
_cell.length_a   1.000
_cell.length_b   1.000
_cell.length_c   1.000
_cell.angle_alpha   90.00
_cell.angle_beta   90.00
_cell.angle_gamma   90.00
#
_symmetry.space_group_name_H-M   'P 1'
#
loop_
_entity.id
_entity.type
_entity.pdbx_description
1 polymer ?
#
loop_
_entity_poly.entity_id
_entity_poly.type
_entity_poly.pdbx_seq_one_letter_code
_entity_poly.pdbx_strand_id
1 'polypeptide(L)'
;MLAAILLNEGKVQPTATSDRGLPGQQPRSERCCTGSRRRRSLAVVAAAALASAAGGTRAAEEVAWRDVESRIQYGYYTEDSAALRKLEELIAAGDARDKLRGYYGGLLAWRRALLAAGGGAAAQGGSPAHYAQRCVSEVDMALALEADFAEALALRAACLATPQEVGGGFAPLAGHRAHKDLERARQLAVRNPRVLLIDAMSDYILAPSQGGNKERALGKLRQAVAAFEAERSGTDHLPGWGAAEAWLLLARDLLDHGDTVAARDALEHALLLAPEFAEARRLMAKFTSG
;
A
#
# COMPACT_ATOMS: atom_id res chain seq x y z
N MET A 1 1.83 -11.93 -0.84
CA MET A 1 1.02 -12.96 -1.51
C MET A 1 0.56 -12.53 -2.89
N LEU A 2 -0.01 -11.34 -3.11
CA LEU A 2 -0.25 -10.84 -4.48
C LEU A 2 1.03 -10.91 -5.32
N ALA A 3 2.11 -10.29 -4.90
CA ALA A 3 3.38 -10.36 -5.62
C ALA A 3 4.03 -11.76 -5.58
N ALA A 4 3.86 -12.55 -4.50
CA ALA A 4 4.40 -13.91 -4.41
C ALA A 4 3.57 -14.94 -5.21
N ILE A 5 2.26 -14.79 -5.30
CA ILE A 5 1.41 -15.59 -6.19
C ILE A 5 1.69 -15.20 -7.64
N LEU A 6 2.07 -13.96 -7.86
CA LEU A 6 2.38 -13.39 -9.15
C LEU A 6 3.78 -13.77 -9.67
N LEU A 7 4.66 -14.33 -8.82
CA LEU A 7 6.05 -14.69 -9.16
C LEU A 7 6.39 -16.19 -8.97
N ASN A 8 5.45 -17.01 -8.46
CA ASN A 8 5.76 -18.40 -8.12
C ASN A 8 5.41 -19.37 -9.24
N GLU A 9 6.16 -19.31 -10.33
CA GLU A 9 6.38 -20.45 -11.20
C GLU A 9 7.88 -20.83 -11.17
N GLY A 10 8.17 -21.85 -10.39
CA GLY A 10 9.41 -22.64 -10.52
C GLY A 10 10.63 -22.16 -9.74
N LYS A 11 10.75 -22.56 -8.46
CA LYS A 11 12.07 -22.88 -7.87
C LYS A 11 11.96 -24.03 -6.88
N VAL A 12 12.61 -25.12 -7.25
CA VAL A 12 12.99 -26.27 -6.40
C VAL A 12 13.92 -25.76 -5.28
N GLN A 13 13.62 -26.11 -4.04
CA GLN A 13 14.43 -25.76 -2.88
C GLN A 13 15.71 -26.61 -2.82
N PRO A 14 16.84 -26.04 -2.41
CA PRO A 14 17.90 -26.80 -1.76
C PRO A 14 17.80 -26.67 -0.24
N THR A 15 17.91 -27.79 0.41
CA THR A 15 17.97 -28.02 1.85
C THR A 15 19.16 -27.30 2.50
N ALA A 16 18.92 -26.55 3.57
CA ALA A 16 19.95 -25.96 4.40
C ALA A 16 20.15 -26.74 5.69
N THR A 17 21.38 -27.14 5.92
CA THR A 17 21.93 -27.74 7.14
C THR A 17 22.07 -26.73 8.26
N SER A 18 21.69 -27.20 9.46
CA SER A 18 21.86 -26.57 10.77
C SER A 18 23.33 -26.32 11.13
N ASP A 19 23.65 -25.15 11.69
CA ASP A 19 24.77 -25.06 12.63
C ASP A 19 24.43 -24.12 13.81
N ARG A 20 24.77 -24.64 15.02
CA ARG A 20 24.50 -24.02 16.32
C ARG A 20 25.76 -23.31 16.81
N GLY A 21 25.63 -22.10 17.34
CA GLY A 21 26.69 -21.44 18.09
C GLY A 21 26.13 -20.53 19.17
N LEU A 22 26.47 -20.82 20.41
CA LEU A 22 26.06 -20.19 21.66
C LEU A 22 26.97 -18.98 22.07
N PRO A 23 26.77 -18.34 23.24
CA PRO A 23 26.69 -16.88 23.38
C PRO A 23 27.90 -16.28 24.12
N GLY A 24 28.08 -14.97 24.05
CA GLY A 24 29.14 -14.27 24.76
C GLY A 24 28.78 -12.82 25.14
N GLN A 25 28.45 -12.66 26.38
CA GLN A 25 28.87 -11.68 27.39
C GLN A 25 28.99 -10.19 27.02
N GLN A 26 28.27 -9.40 27.84
CA GLN A 26 28.49 -7.98 28.14
C GLN A 26 29.79 -7.75 28.94
N PRO A 27 30.27 -6.50 28.99
CA PRO A 27 30.49 -5.93 30.31
C PRO A 27 29.93 -4.51 30.50
N ARG A 28 29.58 -4.28 31.76
CA ARG A 28 29.26 -3.02 32.42
C ARG A 28 30.55 -2.23 32.77
N SER A 29 30.42 -0.92 32.88
CA SER A 29 31.03 -0.07 33.96
C SER A 29 30.71 1.38 33.59
N GLU A 30 30.17 2.10 34.40
CA GLU A 30 30.36 2.79 35.72
C GLU A 30 30.56 4.29 35.52
N ARG A 31 29.65 4.98 36.09
CA ARG A 31 29.61 6.21 36.91
C ARG A 31 30.88 7.07 36.95
N CYS A 32 30.74 8.35 36.90
CA CYS A 32 31.06 9.23 38.03
C CYS A 32 30.62 10.69 37.88
N CYS A 33 30.23 11.23 38.93
CA CYS A 33 29.68 12.44 39.44
C CYS A 33 30.61 13.68 39.44
N THR A 34 29.95 14.76 39.86
CA THR A 34 30.39 16.01 40.51
C THR A 34 30.60 17.17 39.54
N GLY A 35 29.95 18.29 39.64
CA GLY A 35 29.54 19.12 40.76
C GLY A 35 30.28 20.43 40.73
N SER A 36 29.64 21.56 40.61
CA SER A 36 29.95 22.76 41.36
C SER A 36 29.17 24.00 40.94
N ARG A 37 28.55 24.58 41.89
CA ARG A 37 27.88 25.91 41.89
C ARG A 37 28.91 27.03 41.71
N ARG A 38 28.55 28.14 41.07
CA ARG A 38 28.76 29.49 41.66
C ARG A 38 27.87 30.56 41.02
N ARG A 39 27.41 31.41 41.86
CA ARG A 39 26.47 32.54 41.75
C ARG A 39 27.15 33.82 41.23
N ARG A 40 26.26 34.80 40.92
CA ARG A 40 26.39 36.30 40.90
C ARG A 40 26.67 36.86 39.49
N SER A 41 26.13 37.98 39.03
CA SER A 41 25.23 39.00 39.58
C SER A 41 24.77 39.88 38.39
N LEU A 42 23.57 40.40 38.48
CA LEU A 42 23.01 41.64 37.95
C LEU A 42 23.88 42.56 37.07
N ALA A 43 23.37 42.84 35.82
CA ALA A 43 23.37 44.20 35.29
C ALA A 43 22.19 44.35 34.33
N VAL A 44 21.27 45.22 34.68
CA VAL A 44 20.15 45.70 33.86
C VAL A 44 20.73 46.71 32.88
N VAL A 45 20.53 46.44 31.57
CA VAL A 45 20.55 47.47 30.56
C VAL A 45 19.33 47.25 29.63
N ALA A 46 18.37 48.11 29.80
CA ALA A 46 17.23 48.25 28.89
C ALA A 46 17.73 48.82 27.56
N ALA A 47 17.70 48.02 26.50
CA ALA A 47 17.76 48.51 25.15
C ALA A 47 16.47 47.99 24.44
N ALA A 48 15.52 48.90 24.27
CA ALA A 48 14.37 48.64 23.44
C ALA A 48 14.83 48.55 21.97
N ALA A 49 15.05 47.34 21.49
CA ALA A 49 15.14 47.06 20.08
C ALA A 49 13.79 46.53 19.63
N LEU A 50 13.05 47.35 18.89
CA LEU A 50 11.93 46.98 18.08
C LEU A 50 12.41 45.98 16.99
N ALA A 51 12.52 44.73 17.39
CA ALA A 51 12.65 43.64 16.44
C ALA A 51 11.25 43.39 15.87
N SER A 52 11.00 43.92 14.70
CA SER A 52 9.91 43.52 13.83
C SER A 52 10.06 42.01 13.60
N ALA A 53 9.38 41.22 14.43
CA ALA A 53 9.17 39.82 14.18
C ALA A 53 8.22 39.74 12.96
N ALA A 54 8.81 39.80 11.76
CA ALA A 54 8.18 39.25 10.58
C ALA A 54 8.09 37.73 10.82
N GLY A 55 7.13 37.35 11.66
CA GLY A 55 6.63 35.97 11.74
C GLY A 55 6.01 35.65 10.39
N GLY A 56 6.86 35.29 9.45
CA GLY A 56 6.41 34.56 8.29
C GLY A 56 5.76 33.29 8.79
N THR A 57 4.43 33.31 8.93
CA THR A 57 3.62 32.12 8.94
C THR A 57 3.92 31.45 7.60
N ARG A 58 4.83 30.49 7.62
CA ARG A 58 4.93 29.52 6.55
C ARG A 58 3.55 28.89 6.49
N ALA A 59 2.71 29.36 5.57
CA ALA A 59 1.50 28.65 5.21
C ALA A 59 1.97 27.23 4.95
N ALA A 60 1.48 26.28 5.72
CA ALA A 60 1.75 24.88 5.48
C ALA A 60 1.30 24.66 4.03
N GLU A 61 2.24 24.28 3.15
CA GLU A 61 1.95 24.03 1.75
C GLU A 61 0.90 22.94 1.73
N GLU A 62 -0.28 23.27 1.23
CA GLU A 62 -1.40 22.33 1.19
C GLU A 62 -0.98 21.12 0.35
N VAL A 63 -1.06 19.92 0.93
CA VAL A 63 -0.63 18.70 0.25
C VAL A 63 -1.58 18.43 -0.90
N ALA A 64 -1.06 18.45 -2.12
CA ALA A 64 -1.79 18.11 -3.32
C ALA A 64 -1.97 16.59 -3.41
N TRP A 65 -3.05 16.06 -2.87
CA TRP A 65 -3.30 14.59 -2.80
C TRP A 65 -3.29 13.90 -4.17
N ARG A 66 -3.67 14.60 -5.22
CA ARG A 66 -3.58 14.11 -6.59
C ARG A 66 -2.12 13.84 -7.02
N ASP A 67 -1.22 14.75 -6.68
CA ASP A 67 0.22 14.56 -6.96
C ASP A 67 0.79 13.41 -6.10
N VAL A 68 0.40 13.34 -4.82
CA VAL A 68 0.78 12.22 -3.94
C VAL A 68 0.31 10.87 -4.51
N GLU A 69 -0.96 10.78 -4.92
CA GLU A 69 -1.49 9.56 -5.52
C GLU A 69 -0.72 9.17 -6.78
N SER A 70 -0.51 10.12 -7.69
CA SER A 70 0.24 9.87 -8.94
C SER A 70 1.65 9.35 -8.67
N ARG A 71 2.35 9.90 -7.67
CA ARG A 71 3.69 9.44 -7.28
C ARG A 71 3.67 8.07 -6.60
N ILE A 72 2.65 7.75 -5.79
CA ILE A 72 2.48 6.41 -5.21
C ILE A 72 2.30 5.39 -6.34
N GLN A 73 1.42 5.69 -7.30
CA GLN A 73 1.16 4.79 -8.43
C GLN A 73 2.40 4.62 -9.30
N TYR A 74 3.09 5.71 -9.68
CA TYR A 74 4.31 5.64 -10.44
C TYR A 74 5.40 4.82 -9.74
N GLY A 75 5.66 5.08 -8.45
CA GLY A 75 6.64 4.32 -7.67
C GLY A 75 6.29 2.84 -7.53
N TYR A 76 4.99 2.52 -7.44
CA TYR A 76 4.52 1.14 -7.44
C TYR A 76 4.71 0.46 -8.79
N TYR A 77 4.32 1.11 -9.89
CA TYR A 77 4.43 0.55 -11.24
C TYR A 77 5.87 0.35 -11.68
N THR A 78 6.76 1.26 -11.29
CA THR A 78 8.21 1.15 -11.58
C THR A 78 8.98 0.32 -10.56
N GLU A 79 8.31 -0.19 -9.52
CA GLU A 79 8.92 -0.92 -8.40
C GLU A 79 10.00 -0.12 -7.66
N ASP A 80 9.89 1.23 -7.66
CA ASP A 80 10.84 2.13 -7.01
C ASP A 80 10.52 2.30 -5.51
N SER A 81 11.03 1.38 -4.70
CA SER A 81 10.87 1.40 -3.25
C SER A 81 11.52 2.64 -2.60
N ALA A 82 12.54 3.24 -3.23
CA ALA A 82 13.19 4.44 -2.71
C ALA A 82 12.31 5.68 -2.93
N ALA A 83 11.66 5.80 -4.09
CA ALA A 83 10.69 6.85 -4.36
C ALA A 83 9.49 6.75 -3.41
N LEU A 84 8.94 5.54 -3.21
CA LEU A 84 7.84 5.32 -2.28
C LEU A 84 8.20 5.70 -0.83
N ARG A 85 9.41 5.40 -0.38
CA ARG A 85 9.85 5.77 0.97
C ARG A 85 9.90 7.28 1.19
N LYS A 86 10.32 8.06 0.18
CA LYS A 86 10.37 9.52 0.27
C LYS A 86 8.98 10.16 0.44
N LEU A 87 7.92 9.49 0.01
CA LEU A 87 6.54 10.00 0.15
C LEU A 87 6.02 9.92 1.58
N GLU A 88 6.64 9.13 2.47
CA GLU A 88 6.19 9.00 3.86
C GLU A 88 6.22 10.34 4.60
N GLU A 89 7.29 11.10 4.46
CA GLU A 89 7.44 12.42 5.09
C GLU A 89 6.45 13.44 4.52
N LEU A 90 6.26 13.41 3.20
CA LEU A 90 5.31 14.30 2.52
C LEU A 90 3.87 14.05 3.00
N ILE A 91 3.45 12.78 3.07
CA ILE A 91 2.11 12.41 3.54
C ILE A 91 1.95 12.75 5.04
N ALA A 92 2.98 12.49 5.85
CA ALA A 92 2.96 12.80 7.28
C ALA A 92 2.84 14.30 7.56
N ALA A 93 3.31 15.16 6.65
CA ALA A 93 3.19 16.62 6.75
C ALA A 93 1.77 17.15 6.45
N GLY A 94 0.88 16.33 5.88
CA GLY A 94 -0.51 16.71 5.61
C GLY A 94 -1.32 16.93 6.89
N ASP A 95 -2.44 17.67 6.78
CA ASP A 95 -3.32 17.93 7.92
C ASP A 95 -3.85 16.62 8.52
N ALA A 96 -3.66 16.45 9.82
CA ALA A 96 -4.14 15.27 10.54
C ALA A 96 -5.68 15.15 10.57
N ARG A 97 -6.39 16.23 10.28
CA ARG A 97 -7.86 16.28 10.16
C ARG A 97 -8.37 15.98 8.76
N ASP A 98 -7.49 15.80 7.79
CA ASP A 98 -7.84 15.37 6.46
C ASP A 98 -7.84 13.84 6.37
N LYS A 99 -8.98 13.23 6.09
CA LYS A 99 -9.10 11.78 5.92
C LYS A 99 -8.18 11.21 4.83
N LEU A 100 -7.86 12.02 3.81
CA LEU A 100 -6.99 11.60 2.71
C LEU A 100 -5.55 11.37 3.17
N ARG A 101 -5.09 12.06 4.22
CA ARG A 101 -3.78 11.79 4.82
C ARG A 101 -3.65 10.33 5.28
N GLY A 102 -4.59 9.87 6.10
CA GLY A 102 -4.60 8.47 6.57
C GLY A 102 -4.83 7.48 5.42
N TYR A 103 -5.71 7.83 4.49
CA TYR A 103 -5.99 7.01 3.31
C TYR A 103 -4.75 6.80 2.44
N TYR A 104 -4.04 7.87 2.06
CA TYR A 104 -2.84 7.76 1.21
C TYR A 104 -1.63 7.21 1.97
N GLY A 105 -1.54 7.43 3.29
CA GLY A 105 -0.58 6.72 4.15
C GLY A 105 -0.79 5.21 4.11
N GLY A 106 -2.04 4.79 4.18
CA GLY A 106 -2.45 3.39 4.05
C GLY A 106 -2.17 2.82 2.65
N LEU A 107 -2.54 3.56 1.59
CA LEU A 107 -2.27 3.13 0.21
C LEU A 107 -0.77 2.95 -0.04
N LEU A 108 0.05 3.91 0.39
CA LEU A 108 1.51 3.82 0.29
C LEU A 108 2.05 2.58 1.01
N ALA A 109 1.60 2.34 2.23
CA ALA A 109 2.03 1.18 3.01
C ALA A 109 1.59 -0.13 2.35
N TRP A 110 0.37 -0.20 1.81
CA TRP A 110 -0.11 -1.37 1.08
C TRP A 110 0.71 -1.65 -0.19
N ARG A 111 1.01 -0.63 -1.01
CA ARG A 111 1.87 -0.78 -2.18
C ARG A 111 3.26 -1.31 -1.80
N ARG A 112 3.85 -0.81 -0.72
CA ARG A 112 5.12 -1.32 -0.20
C ARG A 112 5.01 -2.77 0.30
N ALA A 113 3.90 -3.16 0.93
CA ALA A 113 3.65 -4.54 1.32
C ALA A 113 3.62 -5.48 0.11
N LEU A 114 2.96 -5.07 -0.97
CA LEU A 114 2.89 -5.83 -2.23
C LEU A 114 4.27 -6.01 -2.85
N LEU A 115 5.06 -4.95 -2.96
CA LEU A 115 6.42 -5.01 -3.49
C LEU A 115 7.34 -5.87 -2.61
N ALA A 116 7.25 -5.74 -1.30
CA ALA A 116 8.04 -6.54 -0.37
C ALA A 116 7.70 -8.03 -0.45
N ALA A 117 6.43 -8.38 -0.68
CA ALA A 117 5.98 -9.76 -0.89
C ALA A 117 6.50 -10.36 -2.20
N GLY A 118 6.78 -9.54 -3.22
CA GLY A 118 7.38 -9.93 -4.48
C GLY A 118 8.86 -10.29 -4.41
N GLY A 119 9.53 -9.93 -3.32
CA GLY A 119 10.97 -10.20 -3.12
C GLY A 119 11.87 -9.26 -3.93
N GLY A 120 13.16 -9.61 -3.99
CA GLY A 120 14.15 -8.82 -4.73
C GLY A 120 14.55 -7.52 -4.03
N ALA A 121 15.05 -6.54 -4.80
CA ALA A 121 15.48 -5.24 -4.28
C ALA A 121 14.33 -4.44 -3.64
N ALA A 122 13.09 -4.71 -4.05
CA ALA A 122 11.89 -4.06 -3.52
C ALA A 122 11.58 -4.46 -2.05
N ALA A 123 12.09 -5.59 -1.58
CA ALA A 123 11.94 -6.04 -0.19
C ALA A 123 12.81 -5.25 0.82
N GLN A 124 13.67 -4.35 0.34
CA GLN A 124 14.50 -3.54 1.23
C GLN A 124 13.67 -2.53 2.01
N GLY A 125 13.77 -2.58 3.32
CA GLY A 125 13.18 -1.58 4.23
C GLY A 125 12.04 -2.06 5.12
N GLY A 126 11.57 -3.30 4.99
CA GLY A 126 10.56 -3.88 5.89
C GLY A 126 9.89 -5.13 5.32
N SER A 127 9.33 -5.95 6.21
CA SER A 127 8.57 -7.14 5.81
C SER A 127 7.18 -6.76 5.27
N PRO A 128 6.56 -7.62 4.45
CA PRO A 128 5.16 -7.45 4.04
C PRO A 128 4.23 -7.24 5.23
N ALA A 129 4.41 -8.00 6.31
CA ALA A 129 3.63 -7.90 7.54
C ALA A 129 3.74 -6.53 8.20
N HIS A 130 4.96 -5.99 8.29
CA HIS A 130 5.19 -4.64 8.83
C HIS A 130 4.39 -3.58 8.06
N TYR A 131 4.47 -3.61 6.74
CA TYR A 131 3.75 -2.66 5.91
C TYR A 131 2.24 -2.87 5.93
N ALA A 132 1.77 -4.11 6.03
CA ALA A 132 0.35 -4.41 6.17
C ALA A 132 -0.22 -3.87 7.49
N GLN A 133 0.49 -4.03 8.60
CA GLN A 133 0.11 -3.44 9.90
C GLN A 133 0.09 -1.92 9.84
N ARG A 134 1.11 -1.31 9.22
CA ARG A 134 1.14 0.14 9.02
C ARG A 134 -0.04 0.62 8.17
N CYS A 135 -0.37 -0.10 7.10
CA CYS A 135 -1.54 0.20 6.28
C CYS A 135 -2.82 0.22 7.12
N VAL A 136 -3.06 -0.80 7.93
CA VAL A 136 -4.24 -0.85 8.82
C VAL A 136 -4.27 0.36 9.76
N SER A 137 -3.13 0.70 10.38
CA SER A 137 -3.04 1.83 11.30
C SER A 137 -3.34 3.18 10.64
N GLU A 138 -2.79 3.43 9.44
CA GLU A 138 -3.03 4.66 8.69
C GLU A 138 -4.49 4.77 8.22
N VAL A 139 -5.07 3.67 7.72
CA VAL A 139 -6.47 3.65 7.29
C VAL A 139 -7.43 3.78 8.47
N ASP A 140 -7.10 3.22 9.65
CA ASP A 140 -7.89 3.43 10.87
C ASP A 140 -7.98 4.91 11.24
N MET A 141 -6.94 5.73 10.99
CA MET A 141 -7.00 7.19 11.17
C MET A 141 -7.99 7.85 10.19
N ALA A 142 -8.00 7.44 8.93
CA ALA A 142 -8.97 7.94 7.95
C ALA A 142 -10.41 7.59 8.35
N LEU A 143 -10.64 6.35 8.78
CA LEU A 143 -11.96 5.87 9.21
C LEU A 143 -12.42 6.44 10.55
N ALA A 144 -11.51 6.91 11.40
CA ALA A 144 -11.86 7.67 12.61
C ALA A 144 -12.44 9.06 12.27
N LEU A 145 -12.04 9.65 11.13
CA LEU A 145 -12.58 10.92 10.63
C LEU A 145 -13.88 10.72 9.81
N GLU A 146 -13.95 9.63 9.03
CA GLU A 146 -15.13 9.29 8.22
C GLU A 146 -15.34 7.77 8.21
N ALA A 147 -16.21 7.30 9.08
CA ALA A 147 -16.45 5.87 9.30
C ALA A 147 -17.05 5.14 8.07
N ASP A 148 -17.77 5.88 7.22
CA ASP A 148 -18.42 5.38 6.00
C ASP A 148 -17.61 5.68 4.72
N PHE A 149 -16.31 5.93 4.83
CA PHE A 149 -15.42 6.06 3.69
C PHE A 149 -15.19 4.70 3.03
N ALA A 150 -15.96 4.40 1.99
CA ALA A 150 -16.04 3.09 1.37
C ALA A 150 -14.69 2.59 0.84
N GLU A 151 -13.92 3.45 0.17
CA GLU A 151 -12.59 3.09 -0.35
C GLU A 151 -11.58 2.81 0.77
N ALA A 152 -11.69 3.49 1.90
CA ALA A 152 -10.85 3.22 3.06
C ALA A 152 -11.19 1.87 3.70
N LEU A 153 -12.47 1.53 3.82
CA LEU A 153 -12.91 0.20 4.28
C LEU A 153 -12.38 -0.90 3.35
N ALA A 154 -12.52 -0.73 2.03
CA ALA A 154 -11.98 -1.69 1.06
C ALA A 154 -10.45 -1.81 1.16
N LEU A 155 -9.73 -0.69 1.25
CA LEU A 155 -8.27 -0.70 1.41
C LEU A 155 -7.85 -1.38 2.72
N ARG A 156 -8.55 -1.14 3.84
CA ARG A 156 -8.26 -1.83 5.10
C ARG A 156 -8.48 -3.34 4.98
N ALA A 157 -9.52 -3.76 4.28
CA ALA A 157 -9.75 -5.17 3.99
C ALA A 157 -8.59 -5.79 3.19
N ALA A 158 -8.07 -5.09 2.17
CA ALA A 158 -6.90 -5.54 1.41
C ALA A 158 -5.65 -5.65 2.28
N CYS A 159 -5.42 -4.70 3.19
CA CYS A 159 -4.29 -4.75 4.12
C CYS A 159 -4.38 -5.91 5.11
N LEU A 160 -5.57 -6.15 5.66
CA LEU A 160 -5.84 -7.29 6.54
C LEU A 160 -5.70 -8.63 5.81
N ALA A 161 -5.96 -8.65 4.49
CA ALA A 161 -5.78 -9.80 3.62
C ALA A 161 -4.31 -10.06 3.23
N THR A 162 -3.40 -9.14 3.49
CA THR A 162 -1.97 -9.34 3.24
C THR A 162 -1.38 -10.28 4.30
N PRO A 163 -0.62 -11.34 3.92
CA PRO A 163 -0.06 -12.28 4.87
C PRO A 163 0.83 -11.60 5.90
N GLN A 164 0.64 -11.94 7.15
CA GLN A 164 1.38 -11.35 8.28
C GLN A 164 2.80 -11.93 8.41
N GLU A 165 3.04 -13.14 7.86
CA GLU A 165 4.34 -13.82 7.90
C GLU A 165 4.59 -14.59 6.60
N VAL A 166 5.85 -14.79 6.25
CA VAL A 166 6.23 -15.68 5.13
C VAL A 166 5.85 -17.11 5.49
N GLY A 167 4.87 -17.66 4.78
CA GLY A 167 4.30 -18.98 5.10
C GLY A 167 3.24 -18.96 6.19
N GLY A 168 2.94 -17.81 6.78
CA GLY A 168 1.89 -17.60 7.78
C GLY A 168 0.50 -17.66 7.16
N GLY A 169 -0.38 -18.43 7.79
CA GLY A 169 -1.81 -18.43 7.48
C GLY A 169 -2.45 -17.10 7.85
N PHE A 170 -3.60 -16.83 7.27
CA PHE A 170 -4.47 -15.74 7.66
C PHE A 170 -4.86 -15.87 9.14
N ALA A 171 -4.62 -14.84 9.94
CA ALA A 171 -5.18 -14.81 11.28
C ALA A 171 -6.72 -14.77 11.17
N PRO A 172 -7.47 -15.71 11.77
CA PRO A 172 -8.92 -15.82 11.60
C PRO A 172 -9.68 -14.52 11.91
N LEU A 173 -9.23 -13.77 12.93
CA LEU A 173 -9.80 -12.48 13.30
C LEU A 173 -9.57 -11.40 12.24
N ALA A 174 -8.39 -11.37 11.63
CA ALA A 174 -8.09 -10.43 10.53
C ALA A 174 -8.96 -10.73 9.30
N GLY A 175 -9.14 -12.01 8.96
CA GLY A 175 -10.03 -12.42 7.88
C GLY A 175 -11.49 -12.03 8.12
N HIS A 176 -12.00 -12.21 9.33
CA HIS A 176 -13.37 -11.80 9.67
C HIS A 176 -13.55 -10.28 9.59
N ARG A 177 -12.58 -9.50 10.09
CA ARG A 177 -12.62 -8.04 10.00
C ARG A 177 -12.55 -7.58 8.54
N ALA A 178 -11.65 -8.15 7.73
CA ALA A 178 -11.53 -7.87 6.31
C ALA A 178 -12.86 -8.11 5.57
N HIS A 179 -13.52 -9.23 5.85
CA HIS A 179 -14.82 -9.56 5.26
C HIS A 179 -15.90 -8.53 5.64
N LYS A 180 -16.01 -8.15 6.92
CA LYS A 180 -16.96 -7.12 7.36
C LYS A 180 -16.71 -5.76 6.72
N ASP A 181 -15.45 -5.34 6.64
CA ASP A 181 -15.08 -4.07 6.02
C ASP A 181 -15.45 -4.05 4.55
N LEU A 182 -15.15 -5.12 3.82
CA LEU A 182 -15.45 -5.22 2.39
C LEU A 182 -16.96 -5.31 2.14
N GLU A 183 -17.70 -6.03 2.97
CA GLU A 183 -19.16 -6.08 2.90
C GLU A 183 -19.77 -4.68 3.13
N ARG A 184 -19.30 -3.94 4.15
CA ARG A 184 -19.74 -2.57 4.40
C ARG A 184 -19.39 -1.63 3.25
N ALA A 185 -18.18 -1.73 2.70
CA ALA A 185 -17.76 -0.93 1.55
C ALA A 185 -18.68 -1.14 0.34
N ARG A 186 -19.07 -2.39 0.04
CA ARG A 186 -19.99 -2.72 -1.05
C ARG A 186 -21.40 -2.15 -0.83
N GLN A 187 -21.89 -2.17 0.42
CA GLN A 187 -23.19 -1.59 0.75
C GLN A 187 -23.21 -0.07 0.56
N LEU A 188 -22.11 0.60 0.91
CA LEU A 188 -21.96 2.05 0.81
C LEU A 188 -21.75 2.53 -0.63
N ALA A 189 -21.02 1.76 -1.44
CA ALA A 189 -20.55 2.21 -2.74
C ALA A 189 -20.52 1.07 -3.78
N VAL A 190 -21.68 0.52 -4.11
CA VAL A 190 -21.89 -0.67 -4.96
C VAL A 190 -21.25 -0.57 -6.36
N ARG A 191 -21.07 0.63 -6.88
CA ARG A 191 -20.48 0.90 -8.20
C ARG A 191 -19.09 1.51 -8.15
N ASN A 192 -18.51 1.68 -6.96
CA ASN A 192 -17.19 2.25 -6.82
C ASN A 192 -16.13 1.26 -7.38
N PRO A 193 -15.32 1.67 -8.36
CA PRO A 193 -14.42 0.74 -9.06
C PRO A 193 -13.34 0.18 -8.12
N ARG A 194 -12.88 0.92 -7.10
CA ARG A 194 -11.86 0.45 -6.13
C ARG A 194 -12.44 -0.59 -5.20
N VAL A 195 -13.68 -0.39 -4.76
CA VAL A 195 -14.40 -1.37 -3.95
C VAL A 195 -14.61 -2.67 -4.75
N LEU A 196 -15.04 -2.56 -6.01
CA LEU A 196 -15.21 -3.71 -6.90
C LEU A 196 -13.87 -4.42 -7.18
N LEU A 197 -12.79 -3.67 -7.38
CA LEU A 197 -11.46 -4.24 -7.59
C LEU A 197 -11.00 -5.04 -6.37
N ILE A 198 -11.07 -4.46 -5.16
CA ILE A 198 -10.65 -5.17 -3.94
C ILE A 198 -11.53 -6.40 -3.68
N ASP A 199 -12.82 -6.32 -3.94
CA ASP A 199 -13.73 -7.45 -3.82
C ASP A 199 -13.38 -8.58 -4.81
N ALA A 200 -13.07 -8.24 -6.06
CA ALA A 200 -12.59 -9.19 -7.05
C ALA A 200 -11.23 -9.81 -6.67
N MET A 201 -10.30 -8.98 -6.18
CA MET A 201 -8.99 -9.45 -5.68
C MET A 201 -9.15 -10.46 -4.54
N SER A 202 -10.09 -10.24 -3.64
CA SER A 202 -10.38 -11.18 -2.54
C SER A 202 -10.79 -12.55 -3.08
N ASP A 203 -11.70 -12.60 -4.06
CA ASP A 203 -12.11 -13.85 -4.69
C ASP A 203 -11.00 -14.54 -5.48
N TYR A 204 -10.15 -13.77 -6.14
CA TYR A 204 -9.05 -14.30 -6.96
C TYR A 204 -7.92 -14.89 -6.12
N ILE A 205 -7.59 -14.27 -4.98
CA ILE A 205 -6.38 -14.58 -4.20
C ILE A 205 -6.65 -15.61 -3.12
N LEU A 206 -7.81 -15.55 -2.46
CA LEU A 206 -8.12 -16.45 -1.36
C LEU A 206 -8.31 -17.89 -1.85
N ALA A 207 -7.85 -18.84 -1.05
CA ALA A 207 -8.17 -20.24 -1.31
C ALA A 207 -9.69 -20.49 -1.20
N PRO A 208 -10.24 -21.50 -1.89
CA PRO A 208 -11.67 -21.84 -1.79
C PRO A 208 -12.12 -22.08 -0.35
N SER A 209 -11.28 -22.69 0.50
CA SER A 209 -11.52 -22.89 1.93
C SER A 209 -11.61 -21.59 2.75
N GLN A 210 -11.15 -20.48 2.19
CA GLN A 210 -11.20 -19.15 2.78
C GLN A 210 -12.24 -18.24 2.09
N GLY A 211 -13.07 -18.80 1.21
CA GLY A 211 -14.12 -18.09 0.49
C GLY A 211 -13.74 -17.56 -0.89
N GLY A 212 -12.51 -17.82 -1.35
CA GLY A 212 -12.08 -17.46 -2.72
C GLY A 212 -12.81 -18.26 -3.80
N ASN A 213 -13.00 -17.65 -4.97
CA ASN A 213 -13.64 -18.29 -6.11
C ASN A 213 -13.23 -17.58 -7.42
N LYS A 214 -12.41 -18.21 -8.24
CA LYS A 214 -11.90 -17.62 -9.49
C LYS A 214 -12.99 -17.32 -10.52
N GLU A 215 -13.99 -18.18 -10.66
CA GLU A 215 -15.12 -17.90 -11.56
C GLU A 215 -15.87 -16.62 -11.16
N ARG A 216 -16.07 -16.43 -9.85
CA ARG A 216 -16.71 -15.22 -9.34
C ARG A 216 -15.78 -14.01 -9.51
N ALA A 217 -14.46 -14.19 -9.34
CA ALA A 217 -13.45 -13.16 -9.54
C ALA A 217 -13.50 -12.61 -10.96
N LEU A 218 -13.56 -13.47 -11.99
CA LEU A 218 -13.64 -13.06 -13.40
C LEU A 218 -14.85 -12.14 -13.65
N GLY A 219 -16.01 -12.52 -13.13
CA GLY A 219 -17.21 -11.70 -13.25
C GLY A 219 -17.08 -10.32 -12.58
N LYS A 220 -16.50 -10.28 -11.38
CA LYS A 220 -16.27 -9.04 -10.63
C LYS A 220 -15.17 -8.17 -11.27
N LEU A 221 -14.11 -8.76 -11.83
CA LEU A 221 -13.07 -8.02 -12.54
C LEU A 221 -13.60 -7.29 -13.76
N ARG A 222 -14.47 -7.95 -14.54
CA ARG A 222 -15.16 -7.32 -15.67
C ARG A 222 -16.02 -6.14 -15.20
N GLN A 223 -16.71 -6.28 -14.06
CA GLN A 223 -17.48 -5.17 -13.48
C GLN A 223 -16.59 -4.03 -13.00
N ALA A 224 -15.45 -4.34 -12.35
CA ALA A 224 -14.49 -3.33 -11.89
C ALA A 224 -13.91 -2.54 -13.07
N VAL A 225 -13.48 -3.22 -14.14
CA VAL A 225 -12.97 -2.58 -15.36
C VAL A 225 -14.01 -1.66 -15.96
N ALA A 226 -15.24 -2.13 -16.17
CA ALA A 226 -16.33 -1.31 -16.71
C ALA A 226 -16.64 -0.09 -15.81
N ALA A 227 -16.54 -0.23 -14.48
CA ALA A 227 -16.74 0.87 -13.56
C ALA A 227 -15.59 1.90 -13.64
N PHE A 228 -14.34 1.47 -13.82
CA PHE A 228 -13.21 2.37 -14.08
C PHE A 228 -13.35 3.12 -15.42
N GLU A 229 -13.82 2.45 -16.46
CA GLU A 229 -14.08 3.11 -17.75
C GLU A 229 -15.18 4.17 -17.66
N ALA A 230 -16.24 3.89 -16.91
CA ALA A 230 -17.31 4.86 -16.66
C ALA A 230 -16.81 6.05 -15.84
N GLU A 231 -15.91 5.83 -14.86
CA GLU A 231 -15.33 6.89 -14.04
C GLU A 231 -14.42 7.82 -14.86
N ARG A 232 -13.67 7.31 -15.84
CA ARG A 232 -12.79 8.11 -16.73
C ARG A 232 -13.56 9.18 -17.52
N SER A 233 -14.82 8.95 -17.76
CA SER A 233 -15.71 9.91 -18.44
C SER A 233 -16.26 10.99 -17.48
N GLY A 234 -16.00 10.86 -16.19
CA GLY A 234 -16.47 11.72 -15.12
C GLY A 234 -15.37 12.58 -14.52
N THR A 235 -15.70 13.26 -13.46
CA THR A 235 -14.89 14.26 -12.78
C THR A 235 -13.66 13.74 -12.05
N ASP A 236 -12.77 14.67 -11.73
CA ASP A 236 -11.53 14.56 -10.94
C ASP A 236 -11.74 14.13 -9.47
N HIS A 237 -12.35 12.99 -9.21
CA HIS A 237 -12.53 12.50 -7.85
C HIS A 237 -11.27 11.79 -7.31
N LEU A 238 -11.01 11.99 -6.02
CA LEU A 238 -10.03 11.23 -5.26
C LEU A 238 -10.74 10.31 -4.27
N PRO A 239 -10.24 9.09 -4.12
CA PRO A 239 -9.08 8.48 -4.81
C PRO A 239 -9.37 8.10 -6.26
N GLY A 240 -8.31 8.08 -7.12
CA GLY A 240 -8.37 7.83 -8.58
C GLY A 240 -7.60 6.60 -9.07
N TRP A 241 -6.89 5.86 -8.19
CA TRP A 241 -6.04 4.72 -8.53
C TRP A 241 -6.84 3.46 -8.90
N GLY A 242 -6.19 2.49 -9.55
CA GLY A 242 -6.67 1.11 -9.64
C GLY A 242 -7.03 0.62 -11.04
N ALA A 243 -7.20 1.51 -12.03
CA ALA A 243 -7.63 1.12 -13.37
C ALA A 243 -6.64 0.15 -14.06
N ALA A 244 -5.35 0.48 -14.07
CA ALA A 244 -4.33 -0.38 -14.67
C ALA A 244 -4.20 -1.74 -13.94
N GLU A 245 -4.34 -1.74 -12.61
CA GLU A 245 -4.33 -2.97 -11.80
C GLU A 245 -5.54 -3.85 -12.08
N ALA A 246 -6.71 -3.24 -12.30
CA ALA A 246 -7.93 -4.00 -12.65
C ALA A 246 -7.75 -4.74 -13.97
N TRP A 247 -7.20 -4.08 -14.98
CA TRP A 247 -6.90 -4.69 -16.28
C TRP A 247 -5.80 -5.76 -16.17
N LEU A 248 -4.73 -5.53 -15.39
CA LEU A 248 -3.70 -6.54 -15.15
C LEU A 248 -4.26 -7.78 -14.46
N LEU A 249 -5.10 -7.60 -13.44
CA LEU A 249 -5.68 -8.73 -12.72
C LEU A 249 -6.69 -9.49 -13.57
N LEU A 250 -7.48 -8.78 -14.39
CA LEU A 250 -8.35 -9.40 -15.40
C LEU A 250 -7.55 -10.25 -16.39
N ALA A 251 -6.43 -9.73 -16.89
CA ALA A 251 -5.56 -10.48 -17.79
C ALA A 251 -5.06 -11.79 -17.17
N ARG A 252 -4.68 -11.77 -15.89
CA ARG A 252 -4.22 -12.97 -15.17
C ARG A 252 -5.32 -13.99 -14.98
N ASP A 253 -6.50 -13.54 -14.61
CA ASP A 253 -7.64 -14.43 -14.41
C ASP A 253 -8.08 -15.06 -15.74
N LEU A 254 -8.04 -14.30 -16.85
CA LEU A 254 -8.26 -14.81 -18.20
C LEU A 254 -7.21 -15.86 -18.61
N LEU A 255 -5.93 -15.65 -18.25
CA LEU A 255 -4.88 -16.66 -18.47
C LEU A 255 -5.12 -17.95 -17.68
N ASP A 256 -5.55 -17.82 -16.42
CA ASP A 256 -5.92 -18.97 -15.60
C ASP A 256 -7.09 -19.78 -16.20
N HIS A 257 -7.97 -19.12 -16.96
CA HIS A 257 -9.06 -19.73 -17.71
C HIS A 257 -8.68 -20.18 -19.14
N GLY A 258 -7.42 -19.94 -19.56
CA GLY A 258 -6.92 -20.33 -20.89
C GLY A 258 -7.29 -19.38 -22.03
N ASP A 259 -7.95 -18.25 -21.75
CA ASP A 259 -8.29 -17.23 -22.76
C ASP A 259 -7.11 -16.28 -22.98
N THR A 260 -6.13 -16.76 -23.76
CA THR A 260 -4.89 -16.03 -24.02
C THR A 260 -5.11 -14.77 -24.89
N VAL A 261 -6.11 -14.77 -25.76
CA VAL A 261 -6.40 -13.62 -26.63
C VAL A 261 -6.96 -12.47 -25.80
N ALA A 262 -8.03 -12.72 -25.04
CA ALA A 262 -8.60 -11.69 -24.16
C ALA A 262 -7.62 -11.23 -23.06
N ALA A 263 -6.76 -12.13 -22.58
CA ALA A 263 -5.72 -11.78 -21.62
C ALA A 263 -4.70 -10.79 -22.22
N ARG A 264 -4.29 -10.99 -23.45
CA ARG A 264 -3.39 -10.06 -24.14
C ARG A 264 -4.05 -8.70 -24.33
N ASP A 265 -5.29 -8.65 -24.79
CA ASP A 265 -6.03 -7.40 -24.95
C ASP A 265 -6.15 -6.65 -23.63
N ALA A 266 -6.43 -7.36 -22.54
CA ALA A 266 -6.47 -6.76 -21.20
C ALA A 266 -5.10 -6.21 -20.75
N LEU A 267 -3.99 -6.88 -21.07
CA LEU A 267 -2.64 -6.37 -20.81
C LEU A 267 -2.31 -5.12 -21.63
N GLU A 268 -2.73 -5.08 -22.88
CA GLU A 268 -2.56 -3.89 -23.73
C GLU A 268 -3.30 -2.70 -23.12
N HIS A 269 -4.51 -2.88 -22.60
CA HIS A 269 -5.24 -1.83 -21.87
C HIS A 269 -4.51 -1.40 -20.59
N ALA A 270 -3.98 -2.34 -19.80
CA ALA A 270 -3.20 -1.99 -18.60
C ALA A 270 -1.98 -1.12 -18.96
N LEU A 271 -1.27 -1.46 -20.04
CA LEU A 271 -0.10 -0.73 -20.51
C LEU A 271 -0.42 0.58 -21.23
N LEU A 272 -1.60 0.74 -21.79
CA LEU A 272 -2.08 2.03 -22.30
C LEU A 272 -2.34 3.02 -21.14
N LEU A 273 -2.81 2.52 -19.99
CA LEU A 273 -3.06 3.33 -18.80
C LEU A 273 -1.78 3.64 -18.02
N ALA A 274 -0.85 2.69 -17.95
CA ALA A 274 0.40 2.78 -17.22
C ALA A 274 1.52 2.08 -18.02
N PRO A 275 2.15 2.79 -18.97
CA PRO A 275 3.21 2.22 -19.80
C PRO A 275 4.43 1.75 -19.00
N GLU A 276 4.66 2.33 -17.82
CA GLU A 276 5.74 1.97 -16.89
C GLU A 276 5.42 0.77 -15.99
N PHE A 277 4.23 0.18 -16.06
CA PHE A 277 3.83 -0.91 -15.17
C PHE A 277 4.70 -2.16 -15.40
N ALA A 278 5.75 -2.30 -14.61
CA ALA A 278 6.78 -3.34 -14.78
C ALA A 278 6.19 -4.76 -14.78
N GLU A 279 5.21 -5.01 -13.93
CA GLU A 279 4.56 -6.32 -13.84
C GLU A 279 3.74 -6.66 -15.10
N ALA A 280 2.97 -5.70 -15.61
CA ALA A 280 2.22 -5.87 -16.87
C ALA A 280 3.17 -6.09 -18.06
N ARG A 281 4.31 -5.36 -18.11
CA ARG A 281 5.35 -5.57 -19.12
C ARG A 281 5.95 -6.97 -19.04
N ARG A 282 6.28 -7.46 -17.84
CA ARG A 282 6.81 -8.82 -17.66
C ARG A 282 5.80 -9.89 -18.14
N LEU A 283 4.53 -9.68 -17.83
CA LEU A 283 3.51 -10.61 -18.26
C LEU A 283 3.32 -10.56 -19.78
N MET A 284 3.29 -9.36 -20.39
CA MET A 284 3.21 -9.18 -21.83
C MET A 284 4.39 -9.82 -22.58
N ALA A 285 5.61 -9.72 -22.03
CA ALA A 285 6.80 -10.32 -22.65
C ALA A 285 6.69 -11.86 -22.80
N LYS A 286 5.95 -12.54 -21.93
CA LYS A 286 5.71 -13.99 -22.05
C LYS A 286 4.94 -14.37 -23.32
N PHE A 287 4.09 -13.48 -23.85
CA PHE A 287 3.36 -13.70 -25.10
C PHE A 287 4.21 -13.52 -26.35
N THR A 288 5.33 -12.80 -26.23
CA THR A 288 6.21 -12.51 -27.39
C THR A 288 7.42 -13.46 -27.46
N SER A 289 7.67 -14.24 -26.41
CA SER A 289 8.80 -15.16 -26.30
C SER A 289 8.43 -16.63 -26.55
N GLY A 290 7.18 -16.94 -26.86
CA GLY A 290 6.68 -18.25 -27.31
C GLY A 290 6.36 -18.24 -28.78
#